data_351bc691ffb6a96b66efbf9479d8bd25
#
_entry.id   351bc691ffb6a96b66efbf9479d8bd25
#
_cell.length_a   1.000
_cell.length_b   1.000
_cell.length_c   1.000
_cell.angle_alpha   90.00
_cell.angle_beta   90.00
_cell.angle_gamma   90.00
#
_symmetry.space_group_name_H-M   'P 1'
#
loop_
_entity.id
_entity.type
_entity.pdbx_description
1 polymer ?
#
loop_
_entity_poly.entity_id
_entity_poly.type
_entity_poly.pdbx_seq_one_letter_code
_entity_poly.pdbx_strand_id
1 'polypeptide(L)'
;MEDRRLAPNRTIMLFGYINKETIKEVMERIIYINEFDEDQMNIFGEQYNPEAIKLRICSEGGELNPTIGLIEEMLHSKTPIITVADGECCSSAFLIFIAGHRRYLKFGSTMMMHSSKGGFGGSLKTIQNDVKSYERMEAHLKLMIKDLTKIPEKLIEKYYNEQLEYYFTEEECVAYGICDEIYGAEVVEEKEDKPPKKVKKTKKTTKKKGKKK
;
A
#
# COMPACT_ATOMS: atom_id res chain seq x y z
N MET A 1 -31.36 1.04 31.15
CA MET A 1 -31.59 0.99 29.69
C MET A 1 -30.23 0.83 29.03
N GLU A 2 -29.91 -0.38 28.59
CA GLU A 2 -28.68 -0.61 27.82
C GLU A 2 -28.81 0.20 26.52
N ASP A 3 -27.97 1.21 26.38
CA ASP A 3 -27.80 1.95 25.14
C ASP A 3 -27.14 0.97 24.12
N ARG A 4 -27.96 0.21 23.42
CA ARG A 4 -27.50 -0.63 22.31
C ARG A 4 -27.07 0.28 21.16
N ARG A 5 -25.86 0.81 21.24
CA ARG A 5 -25.25 1.49 20.09
C ARG A 5 -25.27 0.53 18.92
N LEU A 6 -25.84 0.97 17.81
CA LEU A 6 -25.78 0.20 16.57
C LEU A 6 -24.32 0.00 16.18
N ALA A 7 -23.98 -1.21 15.74
CA ALA A 7 -22.64 -1.50 15.25
C ALA A 7 -22.21 -0.48 14.17
N PRO A 8 -21.03 0.13 14.28
CA PRO A 8 -20.58 1.14 13.34
C PRO A 8 -20.35 0.56 11.95
N ASN A 9 -20.59 1.37 10.91
CA ASN A 9 -20.13 1.02 9.57
C ASN A 9 -18.60 1.05 9.54
N ARG A 10 -17.96 -0.07 9.26
CA ARG A 10 -16.49 -0.24 9.28
C ARG A 10 -15.81 0.09 7.97
N THR A 11 -16.56 0.53 6.96
CA THR A 11 -15.98 1.03 5.71
C THR A 11 -15.85 2.54 5.77
N ILE A 12 -14.63 3.02 5.61
CA ILE A 12 -14.26 4.43 5.57
C ILE A 12 -13.72 4.73 4.18
N MET A 13 -14.10 5.88 3.61
CA MET A 13 -13.66 6.33 2.29
C MET A 13 -12.71 7.52 2.46
N LEU A 14 -11.52 7.44 1.85
CA LEU A 14 -10.59 8.55 1.71
C LEU A 14 -10.37 8.81 0.22
N PHE A 15 -11.13 9.75 -0.33
CA PHE A 15 -11.16 10.05 -1.76
C PHE A 15 -10.83 11.52 -2.01
N GLY A 16 -10.07 11.79 -3.09
CA GLY A 16 -9.64 13.13 -3.49
C GLY A 16 -8.49 13.67 -2.65
N TYR A 17 -8.33 15.00 -2.63
CA TYR A 17 -7.20 15.67 -2.01
C TYR A 17 -7.16 15.50 -0.48
N ILE A 18 -5.98 15.12 0.04
CA ILE A 18 -5.74 14.94 1.48
C ILE A 18 -5.42 16.29 2.12
N ASN A 19 -6.26 16.66 3.09
CA ASN A 19 -6.10 17.87 3.91
C ASN A 19 -6.55 17.60 5.37
N LYS A 20 -6.53 18.62 6.21
CA LYS A 20 -6.90 18.49 7.63
C LYS A 20 -8.35 18.04 7.82
N GLU A 21 -9.26 18.49 6.97
CA GLU A 21 -10.69 18.20 7.06
C GLU A 21 -10.94 16.73 6.72
N THR A 22 -10.42 16.26 5.56
CA THR A 22 -10.59 14.85 5.13
C THR A 22 -9.94 13.87 6.09
N ILE A 23 -8.74 14.19 6.61
CA ILE A 23 -8.08 13.35 7.60
C ILE A 23 -8.83 13.32 8.93
N LYS A 24 -9.35 14.48 9.39
CA LYS A 24 -10.15 14.54 10.61
C LYS A 24 -11.34 13.60 10.54
N GLU A 25 -12.10 13.62 9.44
CA GLU A 25 -13.26 12.73 9.24
C GLU A 25 -12.87 11.24 9.33
N VAL A 26 -11.74 10.87 8.72
CA VAL A 26 -11.23 9.48 8.77
C VAL A 26 -10.82 9.11 10.19
N MET A 27 -10.06 9.97 10.88
CA MET A 27 -9.59 9.74 12.25
C MET A 27 -10.75 9.61 13.24
N GLU A 28 -11.74 10.52 13.19
CA GLU A 28 -12.92 10.47 14.06
C GLU A 28 -13.65 9.13 13.91
N ARG A 29 -13.72 8.59 12.72
CA ARG A 29 -14.33 7.28 12.46
C ARG A 29 -13.51 6.12 13.00
N ILE A 30 -12.17 6.15 12.83
CA ILE A 30 -11.28 5.13 13.36
C ILE A 30 -11.37 5.12 14.89
N ILE A 31 -11.27 6.29 15.53
CA ILE A 31 -11.37 6.44 16.98
C ILE A 31 -12.71 5.93 17.49
N TYR A 32 -13.82 6.31 16.87
CA TYR A 32 -15.16 5.86 17.25
C TYR A 32 -15.31 4.33 17.18
N ILE A 33 -14.74 3.69 16.14
CA ILE A 33 -14.79 2.23 16.00
C ILE A 33 -13.91 1.57 17.07
N ASN A 34 -12.72 2.10 17.36
CA ASN A 34 -11.86 1.58 18.42
C ASN A 34 -12.52 1.67 19.78
N GLU A 35 -13.17 2.80 20.12
CA GLU A 35 -13.92 2.97 21.37
C GLU A 35 -15.10 2.00 21.45
N PHE A 36 -15.86 1.82 20.36
CA PHE A 36 -16.93 0.85 20.30
C PHE A 36 -16.43 -0.58 20.56
N ASP A 37 -15.32 -0.98 19.91
CA ASP A 37 -14.75 -2.32 20.08
C ASP A 37 -14.20 -2.53 21.49
N GLU A 38 -13.61 -1.52 22.09
CA GLU A 38 -13.15 -1.57 23.48
C GLU A 38 -14.32 -1.77 24.45
N ASP A 39 -15.44 -1.05 24.26
CA ASP A 39 -16.68 -1.25 25.03
C ASP A 39 -17.21 -2.68 24.87
N GLN A 40 -17.24 -3.22 23.63
CA GLN A 40 -17.71 -4.59 23.37
C GLN A 40 -16.77 -5.63 24.03
N MET A 41 -15.46 -5.42 23.96
CA MET A 41 -14.47 -6.30 24.60
C MET A 41 -14.64 -6.29 26.13
N ASN A 42 -14.95 -5.15 26.72
CA ASN A 42 -15.23 -5.05 28.17
C ASN A 42 -16.52 -5.80 28.57
N ILE A 43 -17.52 -5.88 27.69
CA ILE A 43 -18.80 -6.57 27.94
C ILE A 43 -18.67 -8.08 27.72
N PHE A 44 -18.06 -8.51 26.59
CA PHE A 44 -18.07 -9.88 26.11
C PHE A 44 -16.73 -10.62 26.29
N GLY A 45 -15.68 -9.91 26.70
CA GLY A 45 -14.33 -10.49 26.89
C GLY A 45 -13.80 -11.13 25.60
N GLU A 46 -13.13 -12.28 25.76
CA GLU A 46 -12.54 -13.04 24.66
C GLU A 46 -13.53 -13.59 23.61
N GLN A 47 -14.83 -13.50 23.90
CA GLN A 47 -15.87 -13.92 22.94
C GLN A 47 -16.12 -12.87 21.86
N TYR A 48 -15.68 -11.62 22.08
CA TYR A 48 -15.74 -10.56 21.09
C TYR A 48 -14.49 -10.56 20.23
N ASN A 49 -14.68 -10.66 18.91
CA ASN A 49 -13.61 -10.53 17.93
C ASN A 49 -13.93 -9.34 17.02
N PRO A 50 -13.22 -8.21 17.13
CA PRO A 50 -13.53 -7.03 16.33
C PRO A 50 -13.32 -7.29 14.84
N GLU A 51 -14.33 -6.94 14.04
CA GLU A 51 -14.22 -6.94 12.59
C GLU A 51 -13.30 -5.78 12.15
N ALA A 52 -12.41 -6.03 11.20
CA ALA A 52 -11.45 -5.04 10.74
C ALA A 52 -12.13 -3.80 10.12
N ILE A 53 -11.52 -2.63 10.34
CA ILE A 53 -11.84 -1.39 9.64
C ILE A 53 -11.33 -1.52 8.21
N LYS A 54 -12.14 -1.16 7.21
CA LYS A 54 -11.77 -1.12 5.81
C LYS A 54 -11.61 0.33 5.35
N LEU A 55 -10.39 0.80 5.22
CA LEU A 55 -10.08 2.13 4.68
C LEU A 55 -9.85 2.03 3.17
N ARG A 56 -10.77 2.56 2.40
CA ARG A 56 -10.73 2.58 0.92
C ARG A 56 -10.15 3.90 0.46
N ILE A 57 -9.11 3.84 -0.38
CA ILE A 57 -8.30 5.00 -0.76
C ILE A 57 -8.34 5.18 -2.28
N CYS A 58 -8.69 6.39 -2.72
CA CYS A 58 -8.54 6.87 -4.09
C CYS A 58 -8.15 8.36 -4.04
N SER A 59 -6.86 8.65 -4.09
CA SER A 59 -6.33 9.99 -3.84
C SER A 59 -4.97 10.21 -4.50
N GLU A 60 -4.80 11.39 -5.08
CA GLU A 60 -3.53 11.91 -5.58
C GLU A 60 -2.55 12.26 -4.45
N GLY A 61 -3.02 12.30 -3.19
CA GLY A 61 -2.24 12.71 -2.03
C GLY A 61 -2.65 14.10 -1.51
N GLY A 62 -1.74 14.78 -0.82
CA GLY A 62 -2.00 16.11 -0.26
C GLY A 62 -1.10 16.46 0.93
N GLU A 63 -1.67 17.10 1.95
CA GLU A 63 -0.93 17.65 3.09
C GLU A 63 -0.29 16.58 3.95
N LEU A 64 1.01 16.72 4.20
CA LEU A 64 1.81 15.71 4.88
C LEU A 64 1.59 15.66 6.40
N ASN A 65 1.47 16.83 7.07
CA ASN A 65 1.30 16.86 8.52
C ASN A 65 0.04 16.12 9.01
N PRO A 66 -1.16 16.34 8.46
CA PRO A 66 -2.33 15.55 8.85
C PRO A 66 -2.19 14.07 8.46
N THR A 67 -1.50 13.77 7.34
CA THR A 67 -1.21 12.39 6.93
C THR A 67 -0.41 11.63 7.98
N ILE A 68 0.66 12.22 8.52
CA ILE A 68 1.45 11.59 9.59
C ILE A 68 0.59 11.30 10.82
N GLY A 69 -0.28 12.23 11.21
CA GLY A 69 -1.20 12.03 12.33
C GLY A 69 -2.14 10.83 12.12
N LEU A 70 -2.68 10.68 10.93
CA LEU A 70 -3.53 9.53 10.59
C LEU A 70 -2.73 8.22 10.61
N ILE A 71 -1.52 8.21 10.06
CA ILE A 71 -0.67 7.02 10.04
C ILE A 71 -0.37 6.55 11.47
N GLU A 72 -0.01 7.46 12.37
CA GLU A 72 0.22 7.13 13.78
C GLU A 72 -1.04 6.56 14.45
N GLU A 73 -2.22 7.13 14.18
CA GLU A 73 -3.49 6.60 14.67
C GLU A 73 -3.75 5.18 14.13
N MET A 74 -3.47 4.94 12.83
CA MET A 74 -3.65 3.63 12.22
C MET A 74 -2.72 2.57 12.81
N LEU A 75 -1.43 2.90 13.00
CA LEU A 75 -0.43 1.98 13.54
C LEU A 75 -0.69 1.60 15.01
N HIS A 76 -1.34 2.48 15.78
CA HIS A 76 -1.71 2.24 17.17
C HIS A 76 -3.15 1.74 17.35
N SER A 77 -3.92 1.60 16.28
CA SER A 77 -5.29 1.10 16.33
C SER A 77 -5.34 -0.33 16.86
N LYS A 78 -6.15 -0.56 17.90
CA LYS A 78 -6.40 -1.89 18.46
C LYS A 78 -7.24 -2.75 17.51
N THR A 79 -8.15 -2.12 16.77
CA THR A 79 -8.93 -2.78 15.71
C THR A 79 -8.10 -2.83 14.43
N PRO A 80 -7.91 -4.01 13.82
CA PRO A 80 -7.13 -4.11 12.59
C PRO A 80 -7.68 -3.22 11.47
N ILE A 81 -6.78 -2.53 10.75
CA ILE A 81 -7.14 -1.68 9.62
C ILE A 81 -6.65 -2.31 8.33
N ILE A 82 -7.59 -2.55 7.42
CA ILE A 82 -7.33 -3.03 6.06
C ILE A 82 -7.38 -1.82 5.13
N THR A 83 -6.30 -1.54 4.42
CA THR A 83 -6.29 -0.52 3.36
C THR A 83 -6.57 -1.14 2.00
N VAL A 84 -7.37 -0.46 1.19
CA VAL A 84 -7.72 -0.89 -0.17
C VAL A 84 -7.47 0.27 -1.14
N ALA A 85 -6.56 0.09 -2.08
CA ALA A 85 -6.37 1.05 -3.16
C ALA A 85 -7.46 0.86 -4.22
N ASP A 86 -8.32 1.87 -4.37
CA ASP A 86 -9.51 1.86 -5.25
C ASP A 86 -9.31 2.65 -6.55
N GLY A 87 -8.08 2.91 -6.94
CA GLY A 87 -7.73 3.70 -8.10
C GLY A 87 -6.38 4.38 -7.90
N GLU A 88 -6.38 5.70 -7.75
CA GLU A 88 -5.16 6.45 -7.49
C GLU A 88 -4.78 6.38 -6.01
N CYS A 89 -3.51 6.07 -5.74
CA CYS A 89 -2.96 6.00 -4.39
C CYS A 89 -1.52 6.55 -4.42
N CYS A 90 -1.40 7.87 -4.45
CA CYS A 90 -0.17 8.59 -4.74
C CYS A 90 0.29 9.47 -3.58
N SER A 91 1.61 9.69 -3.45
CA SER A 91 2.16 10.65 -2.48
C SER A 91 1.72 10.34 -1.04
N SER A 92 1.07 11.27 -0.35
CA SER A 92 0.53 11.07 1.01
C SER A 92 -0.45 9.88 1.09
N ALA A 93 -1.22 9.61 0.04
CA ALA A 93 -2.12 8.46 -0.02
C ALA A 93 -1.35 7.13 -0.06
N PHE A 94 -0.21 7.07 -0.75
CA PHE A 94 0.70 5.94 -0.72
C PHE A 94 1.19 5.66 0.70
N LEU A 95 1.57 6.70 1.45
CA LEU A 95 2.03 6.57 2.83
C LEU A 95 0.94 6.02 3.76
N ILE A 96 -0.30 6.50 3.62
CA ILE A 96 -1.46 5.98 4.36
C ILE A 96 -1.73 4.52 3.98
N PHE A 97 -1.65 4.20 2.69
CA PHE A 97 -1.93 2.85 2.20
C PHE A 97 -0.97 1.81 2.81
N ILE A 98 0.34 2.09 2.82
CA ILE A 98 1.33 1.16 3.36
C ILE A 98 1.27 1.00 4.89
N ALA A 99 0.61 1.92 5.60
CA ALA A 99 0.38 1.85 7.04
C ALA A 99 -0.75 0.89 7.46
N GLY A 100 -1.51 0.33 6.51
CA GLY A 100 -2.53 -0.68 6.79
C GLY A 100 -1.94 -1.98 7.33
N HIS A 101 -2.61 -2.61 8.30
CA HIS A 101 -2.24 -3.92 8.85
C HIS A 101 -2.36 -5.03 7.78
N ARG A 102 -3.27 -4.86 6.82
CA ARG A 102 -3.38 -5.64 5.60
C ARG A 102 -3.74 -4.71 4.43
N ARG A 103 -3.15 -4.95 3.28
CA ARG A 103 -3.15 -4.01 2.16
C ARG A 103 -3.57 -4.70 0.87
N TYR A 104 -4.66 -4.23 0.28
CA TYR A 104 -5.21 -4.77 -0.95
C TYR A 104 -5.12 -3.74 -2.08
N LEU A 105 -4.47 -4.12 -3.16
CA LEU A 105 -4.40 -3.33 -4.39
C LEU A 105 -5.47 -3.84 -5.35
N LYS A 106 -6.35 -2.98 -5.86
CA LYS A 106 -7.19 -3.35 -6.99
C LYS A 106 -6.39 -3.30 -8.28
N PHE A 107 -6.60 -4.28 -9.14
CA PHE A 107 -5.98 -4.31 -10.46
C PHE A 107 -6.24 -3.01 -11.23
N GLY A 108 -5.20 -2.44 -11.82
CA GLY A 108 -5.24 -1.14 -12.51
C GLY A 108 -5.18 0.08 -11.61
N SER A 109 -4.98 -0.07 -10.29
CA SER A 109 -4.74 1.07 -9.41
C SER A 109 -3.33 1.64 -9.61
N THR A 110 -3.23 2.96 -9.56
CA THR A 110 -1.95 3.67 -9.64
C THR A 110 -1.34 3.81 -8.25
N MET A 111 -0.09 3.37 -8.11
CA MET A 111 0.68 3.49 -6.87
C MET A 111 1.93 4.32 -7.13
N MET A 112 2.11 5.45 -6.40
CA MET A 112 3.22 6.36 -6.67
C MET A 112 3.87 6.91 -5.40
N MET A 113 5.19 6.84 -5.36
CA MET A 113 6.06 7.39 -4.34
C MET A 113 6.89 8.54 -4.89
N HIS A 114 7.04 9.62 -4.13
CA HIS A 114 7.99 10.70 -4.41
C HIS A 114 8.44 11.41 -3.13
N SER A 115 9.50 12.22 -3.22
CA SER A 115 9.89 13.12 -2.13
C SER A 115 8.83 14.20 -1.91
N SER A 116 8.77 14.72 -0.71
CA SER A 116 7.83 15.80 -0.39
C SER A 116 8.11 17.04 -1.24
N LYS A 117 7.06 17.79 -1.54
CA LYS A 117 7.16 19.10 -2.22
C LYS A 117 6.65 20.18 -1.26
N GLY A 118 7.40 21.26 -1.12
CA GLY A 118 7.02 22.35 -0.23
C GLY A 118 7.64 23.67 -0.65
N GLY A 119 7.09 24.75 -0.12
CA GLY A 119 7.64 26.10 -0.27
C GLY A 119 7.86 26.73 1.11
N PHE A 120 8.92 27.51 1.24
CA PHE A 120 9.28 28.21 2.47
C PHE A 120 9.25 29.71 2.25
N GLY A 121 8.81 30.46 3.26
CA GLY A 121 8.75 31.92 3.20
C GLY A 121 9.03 32.57 4.56
N GLY A 122 9.41 33.84 4.55
CA GLY A 122 9.70 34.59 5.77
C GLY A 122 11.14 35.08 5.88
N SER A 123 11.64 35.30 7.11
CA SER A 123 13.02 35.72 7.34
C SER A 123 14.00 34.58 7.00
N LEU A 124 15.25 34.91 6.71
CA LEU A 124 16.31 33.93 6.44
C LEU A 124 16.39 32.88 7.55
N LYS A 125 16.27 33.32 8.83
CA LYS A 125 16.33 32.40 9.97
C LYS A 125 15.13 31.46 10.02
N THR A 126 13.92 31.95 9.67
CA THR A 126 12.71 31.16 9.56
C THR A 126 12.89 30.07 8.49
N ILE A 127 13.29 30.48 7.29
CA ILE A 127 13.53 29.56 6.16
C ILE A 127 14.54 28.46 6.54
N GLN A 128 15.66 28.83 7.18
CA GLN A 128 16.67 27.86 7.62
C GLN A 128 16.12 26.84 8.64
N ASN A 129 15.25 27.28 9.55
CA ASN A 129 14.62 26.38 10.52
C ASN A 129 13.61 25.46 9.83
N ASP A 130 12.81 26.00 8.91
CA ASP A 130 11.82 25.24 8.15
C ASP A 130 12.49 24.17 7.28
N VAL A 131 13.61 24.49 6.61
CA VAL A 131 14.40 23.52 5.84
C VAL A 131 14.88 22.37 6.74
N LYS A 132 15.44 22.68 7.94
CA LYS A 132 15.88 21.63 8.88
C LYS A 132 14.72 20.75 9.37
N SER A 133 13.55 21.36 9.60
CA SER A 133 12.34 20.60 9.99
C SER A 133 11.89 19.68 8.87
N TYR A 134 11.93 20.17 7.66
CA TYR A 134 11.58 19.41 6.46
C TYR A 134 12.53 18.23 6.21
N GLU A 135 13.84 18.44 6.31
CA GLU A 135 14.85 17.39 6.20
C GLU A 135 14.63 16.25 7.24
N ARG A 136 14.29 16.62 8.48
CA ARG A 136 13.96 15.63 9.53
C ARG A 136 12.70 14.84 9.19
N MET A 137 11.69 15.53 8.69
CA MET A 137 10.45 14.89 8.27
C MET A 137 10.69 13.93 7.11
N GLU A 138 11.44 14.31 6.08
CA GLU A 138 11.78 13.41 4.97
C GLU A 138 12.59 12.20 5.44
N ALA A 139 13.54 12.39 6.35
CA ALA A 139 14.27 11.27 6.94
C ALA A 139 13.32 10.30 7.67
N HIS A 140 12.34 10.81 8.41
CA HIS A 140 11.31 10.00 9.08
C HIS A 140 10.45 9.23 8.07
N LEU A 141 10.00 9.88 6.99
CA LEU A 141 9.21 9.21 5.94
C LEU A 141 9.98 8.09 5.26
N LYS A 142 11.26 8.30 4.95
CA LYS A 142 12.12 7.26 4.37
C LYS A 142 12.26 6.05 5.31
N LEU A 143 12.43 6.28 6.60
CA LEU A 143 12.46 5.21 7.61
C LEU A 143 11.12 4.46 7.65
N MET A 144 10.01 5.17 7.70
CA MET A 144 8.68 4.58 7.71
C MET A 144 8.42 3.71 6.47
N ILE A 145 8.75 4.18 5.28
CA ILE A 145 8.63 3.38 4.04
C ILE A 145 9.47 2.10 4.14
N LYS A 146 10.70 2.22 4.65
CA LYS A 146 11.62 1.10 4.84
C LYS A 146 11.09 0.07 5.85
N ASP A 147 10.47 0.53 6.94
CA ASP A 147 9.95 -0.34 8.00
C ASP A 147 8.65 -1.04 7.58
N LEU A 148 7.80 -0.37 6.80
CA LEU A 148 6.49 -0.88 6.38
C LEU A 148 6.51 -1.66 5.05
N THR A 149 7.62 -1.60 4.31
CA THR A 149 7.75 -2.24 2.99
C THR A 149 9.10 -2.95 2.83
N LYS A 150 9.26 -3.64 1.71
CA LYS A 150 10.53 -4.24 1.27
C LYS A 150 11.15 -3.48 0.10
N ILE A 151 10.75 -2.22 -0.11
CA ILE A 151 11.32 -1.38 -1.17
C ILE A 151 12.83 -1.26 -0.91
N PRO A 152 13.70 -1.51 -1.92
CA PRO A 152 15.14 -1.38 -1.74
C PRO A 152 15.53 0.03 -1.30
N GLU A 153 16.32 0.15 -0.24
CA GLU A 153 16.77 1.44 0.31
C GLU A 153 17.40 2.34 -0.77
N LYS A 154 18.19 1.76 -1.68
CA LYS A 154 18.79 2.48 -2.81
C LYS A 154 17.73 3.10 -3.74
N LEU A 155 16.57 2.48 -3.88
CA LEU A 155 15.46 3.00 -4.69
C LEU A 155 14.83 4.19 -3.97
N ILE A 156 14.54 4.07 -2.66
CA ILE A 156 14.00 5.16 -1.83
C ILE A 156 14.96 6.37 -1.90
N GLU A 157 16.24 6.16 -1.59
CA GLU A 157 17.25 7.23 -1.58
C GLU A 157 17.37 7.91 -2.95
N LYS A 158 17.40 7.13 -4.04
CA LYS A 158 17.49 7.69 -5.39
C LYS A 158 16.35 8.65 -5.67
N TYR A 159 15.10 8.21 -5.50
CA TYR A 159 13.91 9.00 -5.88
C TYR A 159 13.68 10.18 -4.95
N TYR A 160 14.01 10.06 -3.67
CA TYR A 160 13.95 11.17 -2.73
C TYR A 160 15.04 12.22 -3.01
N ASN A 161 16.28 11.81 -3.25
CA ASN A 161 17.39 12.73 -3.47
C ASN A 161 17.33 13.41 -4.85
N GLU A 162 16.83 12.71 -5.87
CA GLU A 162 16.69 13.24 -7.23
C GLU A 162 15.32 13.95 -7.42
N GLN A 163 14.45 13.96 -6.41
CA GLN A 163 13.11 14.55 -6.42
C GLN A 163 12.24 14.05 -7.58
N LEU A 164 12.30 12.74 -7.84
CA LEU A 164 11.58 12.08 -8.92
C LEU A 164 10.32 11.39 -8.39
N GLU A 165 9.40 11.09 -9.31
CA GLU A 165 8.23 10.27 -9.06
C GLU A 165 8.50 8.83 -9.49
N TYR A 166 8.14 7.85 -8.66
CA TYR A 166 8.22 6.45 -8.98
C TYR A 166 6.84 5.80 -8.96
N TYR A 167 6.42 5.33 -10.12
CA TYR A 167 5.18 4.60 -10.30
C TYR A 167 5.48 3.12 -10.26
N PHE A 168 4.88 2.42 -9.31
CA PHE A 168 5.08 0.99 -9.13
C PHE A 168 4.18 0.20 -10.07
N THR A 169 4.70 -0.88 -10.67
CA THR A 169 3.86 -1.89 -11.30
C THR A 169 3.17 -2.76 -10.25
N GLU A 170 2.14 -3.52 -10.64
CA GLU A 170 1.46 -4.44 -9.73
C GLU A 170 2.43 -5.51 -9.19
N GLU A 171 3.32 -6.05 -10.03
CA GLU A 171 4.33 -7.03 -9.65
C GLU A 171 5.31 -6.43 -8.61
N GLU A 172 5.73 -5.19 -8.79
CA GLU A 172 6.58 -4.49 -7.83
C GLU A 172 5.84 -4.24 -6.52
N CYS A 173 4.54 -3.91 -6.56
CA CYS A 173 3.74 -3.73 -5.35
C CYS A 173 3.72 -4.99 -4.48
N VAL A 174 3.61 -6.17 -5.09
CA VAL A 174 3.70 -7.45 -4.38
C VAL A 174 5.13 -7.76 -3.95
N ALA A 175 6.10 -7.66 -4.87
CA ALA A 175 7.50 -8.00 -4.61
C ALA A 175 8.12 -7.14 -3.51
N TYR A 176 7.80 -5.85 -3.48
CA TYR A 176 8.28 -4.92 -2.46
C TYR A 176 7.39 -4.88 -1.21
N GLY A 177 6.37 -5.75 -1.13
CA GLY A 177 5.48 -5.79 0.03
C GLY A 177 4.75 -4.47 0.26
N ILE A 178 4.48 -3.71 -0.79
CA ILE A 178 3.61 -2.53 -0.75
C ILE A 178 2.18 -2.98 -0.54
N CYS A 179 1.74 -4.03 -1.23
CA CYS A 179 0.46 -4.71 -0.98
C CYS A 179 0.68 -6.18 -0.64
N ASP A 180 -0.32 -6.77 0.03
CA ASP A 180 -0.33 -8.18 0.40
C ASP A 180 -1.05 -9.04 -0.66
N GLU A 181 -1.99 -8.42 -1.41
CA GLU A 181 -2.80 -9.13 -2.42
C GLU A 181 -3.35 -8.14 -3.47
N ILE A 182 -3.53 -8.60 -4.70
CA ILE A 182 -4.15 -7.85 -5.79
C ILE A 182 -5.56 -8.39 -6.04
N TYR A 183 -6.59 -7.54 -5.90
CA TYR A 183 -7.97 -7.88 -6.25
C TYR A 183 -8.21 -7.75 -7.75
N GLY A 184 -8.81 -8.79 -8.35
CA GLY A 184 -9.19 -8.80 -9.77
C GLY A 184 -8.07 -9.20 -10.71
N ALA A 185 -6.89 -9.57 -10.20
CA ALA A 185 -5.93 -10.31 -10.97
C ALA A 185 -6.48 -11.72 -11.18
N GLU A 186 -6.77 -12.12 -12.42
CA GLU A 186 -6.90 -13.53 -12.75
C GLU A 186 -5.55 -14.16 -12.43
N VAL A 187 -5.53 -15.16 -11.56
CA VAL A 187 -4.34 -15.99 -11.36
C VAL A 187 -4.14 -16.75 -12.65
N VAL A 188 -3.43 -16.17 -13.58
CA VAL A 188 -2.91 -16.91 -14.72
C VAL A 188 -1.84 -17.82 -14.15
N GLU A 189 -2.23 -19.05 -13.79
CA GLU A 189 -1.24 -20.11 -13.56
C GLU A 189 -0.40 -20.17 -14.83
N GLU A 190 0.83 -19.64 -14.80
CA GLU A 190 1.83 -19.92 -15.82
C GLU A 190 2.00 -21.44 -15.82
N LYS A 191 1.31 -22.08 -16.74
CA LYS A 191 1.63 -23.48 -17.09
C LYS A 191 3.06 -23.42 -17.61
N GLU A 192 4.00 -23.92 -16.80
CA GLU A 192 5.36 -24.18 -17.27
C GLU A 192 5.26 -24.90 -18.63
N ASP A 193 5.50 -24.17 -19.70
CA ASP A 193 5.68 -24.74 -21.02
C ASP A 193 6.92 -25.63 -20.99
N LYS A 194 6.70 -26.92 -20.70
CA LYS A 194 7.75 -27.92 -20.84
C LYS A 194 8.24 -27.84 -22.27
N PRO A 195 9.55 -27.62 -22.49
CA PRO A 195 10.09 -27.55 -23.86
C PRO A 195 9.71 -28.79 -24.61
N PRO A 196 9.33 -28.66 -25.93
CA PRO A 196 8.86 -29.77 -26.71
C PRO A 196 9.92 -30.87 -26.78
N LYS A 197 9.54 -32.11 -26.42
CA LYS A 197 10.42 -33.29 -26.48
C LYS A 197 10.95 -33.43 -27.87
N LYS A 198 12.29 -33.37 -28.03
CA LYS A 198 13.00 -33.62 -29.31
C LYS A 198 12.55 -34.94 -29.87
N VAL A 199 11.83 -34.90 -30.99
CA VAL A 199 11.46 -36.08 -31.78
C VAL A 199 12.74 -36.69 -32.37
N LYS A 200 13.10 -37.90 -31.90
CA LYS A 200 14.22 -38.67 -32.49
C LYS A 200 13.88 -39.03 -33.92
N LYS A 201 14.62 -38.48 -34.88
CA LYS A 201 14.54 -38.90 -36.31
C LYS A 201 15.00 -40.34 -36.41
N THR A 202 14.09 -41.27 -36.70
CA THR A 202 14.37 -42.64 -37.08
C THR A 202 15.06 -42.65 -38.45
N LYS A 203 16.30 -43.14 -38.49
CA LYS A 203 17.02 -43.37 -39.73
C LYS A 203 16.35 -44.51 -40.53
N LYS A 204 15.76 -44.20 -41.69
CA LYS A 204 15.33 -45.21 -42.67
C LYS A 204 16.57 -45.84 -43.29
N THR A 205 16.81 -47.13 -43.00
CA THR A 205 17.77 -47.97 -43.67
C THR A 205 17.20 -48.41 -45.05
N THR A 206 17.73 -47.87 -46.12
CA THR A 206 17.45 -48.29 -47.46
C THR A 206 18.29 -49.56 -47.79
N LYS A 207 17.63 -50.73 -47.84
CA LYS A 207 18.22 -51.96 -48.41
C LYS A 207 18.41 -51.83 -49.90
N LYS A 208 19.65 -51.75 -50.35
CA LYS A 208 19.99 -51.96 -51.77
C LYS A 208 19.85 -53.44 -52.12
N LYS A 209 18.88 -53.79 -52.96
CA LYS A 209 18.83 -55.10 -53.63
C LYS A 209 19.89 -55.15 -54.70
N GLY A 210 20.83 -56.08 -54.62
CA GLY A 210 21.74 -56.42 -55.67
C GLY A 210 21.02 -57.16 -56.81
N LYS A 211 21.31 -56.83 -58.04
CA LYS A 211 21.08 -57.66 -59.23
C LYS A 211 22.42 -58.15 -59.72
N LYS A 212 22.48 -59.49 -59.77
CA LYS A 212 23.50 -60.24 -60.54
C LYS A 212 23.21 -60.08 -62.03
N LYS A 213 24.17 -59.72 -62.79
CA LYS A 213 24.75 -60.46 -63.94
C LYS A 213 26.09 -59.79 -64.25
#